data_b97dbe5628fb44fe622a232f52039165
#
_entry.id   b97dbe5628fb44fe622a232f52039165
#
_cell.length_a   1.000
_cell.length_b   1.000
_cell.length_c   1.000
_cell.angle_alpha   90.00
_cell.angle_beta   90.00
_cell.angle_gamma   90.00
#
_symmetry.space_group_name_H-M   'P 1'
#
loop_
_entity.id
_entity.type
_entity.pdbx_description
1 polymer ?
#
loop_
_entity_poly.entity_id
_entity_poly.type
_entity_poly.pdbx_seq_one_letter_code
_entity_poly.pdbx_strand_id
1 'polypeptide(L)'
;MPEICVEFVFGEVDHLLNQELNDFWVRNSKSYKMQMQVFRGNLSPFQESLSLAGSPLSRHPAAIARDPYGEINGVVFVVLKELEASLGLGTHAYFQYMYVVPSSRTFRLSNSLFLKYLTGFEYSLGKRDHRAQYLIADNIHPGLRQASLRRYFSRRGFRMFGASSPRGEVWIKPLEVLYQF
;
A
#
# COMPACT_ATOMS: atom_id res chain seq x y z
N MET A 1 -26.99 -8.89 -0.84
CA MET A 1 -25.84 -8.07 -1.26
C MET A 1 -24.80 -9.02 -1.81
N PRO A 2 -24.19 -8.77 -2.97
CA PRO A 2 -23.14 -9.63 -3.46
C PRO A 2 -21.98 -9.66 -2.44
N GLU A 3 -21.46 -10.84 -2.19
CA GLU A 3 -20.38 -11.07 -1.24
C GLU A 3 -19.09 -10.48 -1.79
N ILE A 4 -18.37 -9.69 -0.97
CA ILE A 4 -17.08 -9.14 -1.34
C ILE A 4 -16.05 -10.25 -1.11
N CYS A 5 -15.46 -10.76 -2.18
CA CYS A 5 -14.36 -11.70 -2.09
C CYS A 5 -13.03 -10.94 -2.01
N VAL A 6 -12.28 -11.16 -0.92
CA VAL A 6 -10.97 -10.53 -0.70
C VAL A 6 -9.95 -11.59 -0.32
N GLU A 7 -8.84 -11.62 -1.06
CA GLU A 7 -7.78 -12.61 -0.94
C GLU A 7 -6.45 -11.96 -0.58
N PHE A 8 -5.68 -12.59 0.31
CA PHE A 8 -4.29 -12.23 0.58
C PHE A 8 -3.40 -13.06 -0.36
N VAL A 9 -2.50 -12.42 -1.09
CA VAL A 9 -1.74 -13.05 -2.18
C VAL A 9 -0.22 -12.78 -2.12
N PHE A 10 0.27 -12.12 -1.08
CA PHE A 10 1.69 -11.81 -0.96
C PHE A 10 2.56 -13.06 -0.89
N GLY A 11 3.46 -13.20 -1.87
CA GLY A 11 4.33 -14.37 -2.01
C GLY A 11 3.61 -15.64 -2.49
N GLU A 12 2.37 -15.52 -3.00
CA GLU A 12 1.55 -16.65 -3.48
C GLU A 12 1.01 -16.43 -4.90
N VAL A 13 1.63 -15.52 -5.66
CA VAL A 13 1.21 -15.21 -7.03
C VAL A 13 1.68 -16.30 -7.97
N ASP A 14 0.74 -17.10 -8.48
CA ASP A 14 0.98 -18.06 -9.54
C ASP A 14 0.88 -17.41 -10.94
N HIS A 15 1.07 -18.20 -11.97
CA HIS A 15 1.05 -17.73 -13.36
C HIS A 15 -0.33 -17.17 -13.76
N LEU A 16 -1.41 -17.79 -13.31
CA LEU A 16 -2.78 -17.37 -13.65
C LEU A 16 -3.10 -16.02 -13.00
N LEU A 17 -2.86 -15.89 -11.71
CA LEU A 17 -3.07 -14.64 -10.98
C LEU A 17 -2.18 -13.52 -11.53
N ASN A 18 -0.95 -13.82 -11.93
CA ASN A 18 -0.07 -12.83 -12.55
C ASN A 18 -0.65 -12.33 -13.88
N GLN A 19 -1.24 -13.20 -14.69
CA GLN A 19 -1.92 -12.81 -15.92
C GLN A 19 -3.14 -11.94 -15.64
N GLU A 20 -4.00 -12.32 -14.70
CA GLU A 20 -5.16 -11.51 -14.27
C GLU A 20 -4.76 -10.11 -13.78
N LEU A 21 -3.68 -10.01 -13.00
CA LEU A 21 -3.14 -8.75 -12.53
C LEU A 21 -2.58 -7.89 -13.66
N ASN A 22 -1.93 -8.48 -14.65
CA ASN A 22 -1.47 -7.78 -15.84
C ASN A 22 -2.66 -7.20 -16.62
N ASP A 23 -3.70 -7.99 -16.84
CA ASP A 23 -4.93 -7.56 -17.51
C ASP A 23 -5.63 -6.45 -16.73
N PHE A 24 -5.68 -6.57 -15.40
CA PHE A 24 -6.17 -5.51 -14.53
C PHE A 24 -5.41 -4.19 -14.72
N TRP A 25 -4.07 -4.23 -14.75
CA TRP A 25 -3.26 -3.04 -14.91
C TRP A 25 -3.29 -2.46 -16.33
N VAL A 26 -3.41 -3.28 -17.35
CA VAL A 26 -3.64 -2.81 -18.73
C VAL A 26 -4.90 -1.95 -18.79
N ARG A 27 -5.98 -2.37 -18.14
CA ARG A 27 -7.26 -1.64 -18.09
C ARG A 27 -7.23 -0.40 -17.19
N ASN A 28 -6.47 -0.42 -16.09
CA ASN A 28 -6.59 0.55 -15.01
C ASN A 28 -5.39 1.47 -14.81
N SER A 29 -4.24 1.22 -15.44
CA SER A 29 -3.00 1.99 -15.20
C SER A 29 -3.14 3.48 -15.51
N LYS A 30 -3.88 3.83 -16.57
CA LYS A 30 -4.14 5.23 -16.92
C LYS A 30 -4.96 5.94 -15.83
N SER A 31 -6.04 5.31 -15.38
CA SER A 31 -6.90 5.85 -14.31
C SER A 31 -6.12 5.99 -13.00
N TYR A 32 -5.32 4.99 -12.64
CA TYR A 32 -4.45 5.05 -11.47
C TYR A 32 -3.45 6.21 -11.54
N LYS A 33 -2.74 6.36 -12.67
CA LYS A 33 -1.78 7.46 -12.87
C LYS A 33 -2.45 8.83 -12.76
N MET A 34 -3.60 9.00 -13.40
CA MET A 34 -4.37 10.26 -13.33
C MET A 34 -4.78 10.57 -11.88
N GLN A 35 -5.27 9.60 -11.14
CA GLN A 35 -5.63 9.77 -9.74
C GLN A 35 -4.42 10.17 -8.89
N MET A 36 -3.28 9.53 -9.07
CA MET A 36 -2.05 9.86 -8.35
C MET A 36 -1.57 11.28 -8.67
N GLN A 37 -1.68 11.73 -9.93
CA GLN A 37 -1.34 13.10 -10.33
C GLN A 37 -2.26 14.12 -9.67
N VAL A 38 -3.56 13.86 -9.61
CA VAL A 38 -4.53 14.76 -8.94
C VAL A 38 -4.20 14.92 -7.45
N PHE A 39 -3.82 13.85 -6.76
CA PHE A 39 -3.55 13.90 -5.33
C PHE A 39 -2.16 14.46 -4.99
N ARG A 40 -1.15 14.12 -5.76
CA ARG A 40 0.21 14.63 -5.55
C ARG A 40 0.38 16.07 -6.03
N GLY A 41 -0.45 16.52 -6.98
CA GLY A 41 -0.26 17.79 -7.66
C GLY A 41 1.01 17.80 -8.51
N ASN A 42 1.39 18.95 -9.02
CA ASN A 42 2.69 19.17 -9.63
C ASN A 42 3.72 19.36 -8.49
N LEU A 43 4.27 18.25 -7.99
CA LEU A 43 5.39 18.32 -7.06
C LEU A 43 6.58 18.97 -7.77
N SER A 44 7.11 20.03 -7.17
CA SER A 44 8.38 20.57 -7.65
C SER A 44 9.49 19.54 -7.45
N PRO A 45 10.58 19.55 -8.26
CA PRO A 45 11.72 18.67 -8.06
C PRO A 45 12.30 18.74 -6.63
N PHE A 46 12.16 19.86 -5.96
CA PHE A 46 12.57 20.05 -4.56
C PHE A 46 11.68 19.28 -3.58
N GLN A 47 10.39 19.05 -3.91
CA GLN A 47 9.47 18.27 -3.07
C GLN A 47 9.62 16.76 -3.29
N GLU A 48 10.14 16.34 -4.44
CA GLU A 48 10.54 14.94 -4.67
C GLU A 48 11.76 14.54 -3.82
N SER A 49 12.62 15.48 -3.46
CA SER A 49 13.76 15.23 -2.57
C SER A 49 13.37 14.91 -1.12
N LEU A 50 12.13 15.20 -0.74
CA LEU A 50 11.51 14.72 0.51
C LEU A 50 10.86 13.33 0.35
N SER A 51 11.01 12.70 -0.80
CA SER A 51 10.63 11.30 -0.98
C SER A 51 11.47 10.45 -0.02
N LEU A 52 10.79 9.78 0.90
CA LEU A 52 11.37 8.99 1.99
C LEU A 52 12.23 7.80 1.51
N ALA A 53 12.37 7.61 0.21
CA ALA A 53 12.94 6.40 -0.32
C ALA A 53 13.64 6.58 -1.66
N GLY A 54 14.68 5.81 -1.83
CA GLY A 54 15.35 5.62 -3.10
C GLY A 54 14.53 4.85 -4.14
N SER A 55 15.20 4.33 -5.15
CA SER A 55 14.57 3.52 -6.19
C SER A 55 13.87 2.28 -5.62
N PRO A 56 12.73 1.88 -6.20
CA PRO A 56 12.06 0.64 -5.79
C PRO A 56 12.92 -0.57 -6.14
N LEU A 57 13.10 -1.48 -5.17
CA LEU A 57 13.83 -2.74 -5.35
C LEU A 57 12.92 -3.84 -5.87
N SER A 58 11.70 -3.91 -5.37
CA SER A 58 10.71 -4.89 -5.80
C SER A 58 9.30 -4.39 -5.54
N ARG A 59 8.33 -4.91 -6.30
CA ARG A 59 6.91 -4.62 -6.16
C ARG A 59 6.13 -5.93 -6.15
N HIS A 60 5.30 -6.12 -5.14
CA HIS A 60 4.51 -7.33 -4.97
C HIS A 60 3.05 -7.01 -4.73
N PRO A 61 2.10 -7.67 -5.41
CA PRO A 61 0.72 -7.67 -4.99
C PRO A 61 0.62 -8.34 -3.62
N ALA A 62 -0.21 -7.79 -2.75
CA ALA A 62 -0.34 -8.27 -1.38
C ALA A 62 -1.76 -8.70 -1.04
N ALA A 63 -2.78 -8.03 -1.60
CA ALA A 63 -4.16 -8.48 -1.52
C ALA A 63 -4.93 -8.03 -2.75
N ILE A 64 -5.96 -8.78 -3.11
CA ILE A 64 -6.87 -8.47 -4.21
C ILE A 64 -8.31 -8.53 -3.72
N ALA A 65 -9.18 -7.77 -4.38
CA ALA A 65 -10.61 -7.89 -4.24
C ALA A 65 -11.22 -8.26 -5.59
N ARG A 66 -12.21 -9.15 -5.56
CA ARG A 66 -12.94 -9.59 -6.75
C ARG A 66 -14.40 -9.17 -6.66
N ASP A 67 -14.96 -8.85 -7.79
CA ASP A 67 -16.38 -8.64 -7.96
C ASP A 67 -17.15 -9.99 -8.01
N PRO A 68 -18.51 -9.97 -8.06
CA PRO A 68 -19.30 -11.20 -8.13
C PRO A 68 -19.07 -12.04 -9.38
N TYR A 69 -18.42 -11.49 -10.40
CA TYR A 69 -18.09 -12.21 -11.64
C TYR A 69 -16.68 -12.79 -11.62
N GLY A 70 -15.94 -12.58 -10.50
CA GLY A 70 -14.58 -13.05 -10.32
C GLY A 70 -13.50 -12.09 -10.85
N GLU A 71 -13.88 -10.95 -11.44
CA GLU A 71 -12.94 -9.96 -11.96
C GLU A 71 -12.28 -9.17 -10.84
N ILE A 72 -10.97 -8.92 -10.95
CA ILE A 72 -10.25 -8.08 -9.98
C ILE A 72 -10.75 -6.63 -10.10
N ASN A 73 -11.22 -6.08 -8.99
CA ASN A 73 -11.70 -4.69 -8.88
C ASN A 73 -10.97 -3.86 -7.81
N GLY A 74 -10.05 -4.47 -7.07
CA GLY A 74 -9.19 -3.79 -6.10
C GLY A 74 -7.90 -4.54 -5.86
N VAL A 75 -6.80 -3.80 -5.66
CA VAL A 75 -5.47 -4.36 -5.40
C VAL A 75 -4.77 -3.53 -4.34
N VAL A 76 -4.17 -4.22 -3.36
CA VAL A 76 -3.11 -3.66 -2.52
C VAL A 76 -1.80 -4.24 -3.00
N PHE A 77 -0.82 -3.39 -3.18
CA PHE A 77 0.54 -3.81 -3.47
C PHE A 77 1.54 -3.12 -2.54
N VAL A 78 2.64 -3.78 -2.30
CA VAL A 78 3.75 -3.27 -1.50
C VAL A 78 4.99 -3.14 -2.36
N VAL A 79 5.74 -2.09 -2.10
CA VAL A 79 7.00 -1.81 -2.80
C VAL A 79 8.11 -1.77 -1.77
N LEU A 80 9.08 -2.67 -1.90
CA LEU A 80 10.29 -2.64 -1.10
C LEU A 80 11.20 -1.53 -1.63
N LYS A 81 11.62 -0.65 -0.75
CA LYS A 81 12.53 0.45 -1.09
C LYS A 81 13.64 0.57 -0.05
N GLU A 82 14.79 1.00 -0.52
CA GLU A 82 15.87 1.47 0.33
C GLU A 82 15.49 2.82 0.95
N LEU A 83 15.85 3.02 2.20
CA LEU A 83 15.60 4.26 2.93
C LEU A 83 16.89 5.06 3.09
N GLU A 84 16.74 6.38 3.13
CA GLU A 84 17.84 7.25 3.52
C GLU A 84 18.18 7.05 5.01
N ALA A 85 19.46 6.92 5.32
CA ALA A 85 19.96 6.70 6.68
C ALA A 85 19.54 7.82 7.66
N SER A 86 19.36 9.04 7.15
CA SER A 86 18.92 10.21 7.91
C SER A 86 17.54 10.07 8.56
N LEU A 87 16.71 9.13 8.06
CA LEU A 87 15.35 8.90 8.58
C LEU A 87 15.32 8.12 9.90
N GLY A 88 16.39 7.40 10.25
CA GLY A 88 16.45 6.57 11.45
C GLY A 88 15.44 5.41 11.48
N LEU A 89 15.00 4.96 10.30
CA LEU A 89 14.00 3.89 10.13
C LEU A 89 14.61 2.56 9.63
N GLY A 90 15.94 2.41 9.78
CA GLY A 90 16.67 1.28 9.20
C GLY A 90 17.01 1.51 7.73
N THR A 91 17.37 0.44 7.03
CA THR A 91 17.86 0.53 5.65
C THR A 91 16.78 0.33 4.59
N HIS A 92 15.70 -0.38 4.93
CA HIS A 92 14.64 -0.74 3.99
C HIS A 92 13.26 -0.65 4.65
N ALA A 93 12.24 -0.36 3.84
CA ALA A 93 10.85 -0.44 4.25
C ALA A 93 9.95 -0.89 3.08
N TYR A 94 8.79 -1.42 3.43
CA TYR A 94 7.72 -1.64 2.48
C TYR A 94 6.80 -0.43 2.43
N PHE A 95 6.55 0.10 1.24
CA PHE A 95 5.57 1.14 0.97
C PHE A 95 4.30 0.49 0.46
N GLN A 96 3.19 0.73 1.13
CA GLN A 96 1.89 0.20 0.72
C GLN A 96 1.15 1.16 -0.20
N TYR A 97 0.46 0.60 -1.17
CA TYR A 97 -0.42 1.31 -2.09
C TYR A 97 -1.69 0.51 -2.28
N MET A 98 -2.82 1.18 -2.38
CA MET A 98 -4.10 0.55 -2.64
C MET A 98 -4.81 1.27 -3.79
N TYR A 99 -5.32 0.50 -4.71
CA TYR A 99 -6.18 0.99 -5.77
C TYR A 99 -7.44 0.13 -5.86
N VAL A 100 -8.59 0.80 -5.86
CA VAL A 100 -9.90 0.20 -6.13
C VAL A 100 -10.48 0.91 -7.33
N VAL A 101 -11.00 0.14 -8.29
CA VAL A 101 -11.65 0.68 -9.49
C VAL A 101 -12.73 1.67 -9.08
N PRO A 102 -12.78 2.88 -9.67
CA PRO A 102 -13.69 3.94 -9.23
C PRO A 102 -15.17 3.52 -9.12
N SER A 103 -15.65 2.72 -10.07
CA SER A 103 -17.03 2.22 -10.08
C SER A 103 -17.37 1.25 -8.94
N SER A 104 -16.35 0.60 -8.37
CA SER A 104 -16.51 -0.38 -7.26
C SER A 104 -16.14 0.22 -5.89
N ARG A 105 -15.71 1.47 -5.86
CA ARG A 105 -15.14 2.09 -4.67
C ARG A 105 -16.21 2.37 -3.61
N THR A 106 -16.15 1.61 -2.52
CA THR A 106 -16.95 1.82 -1.32
C THR A 106 -16.05 1.74 -0.09
N PHE A 107 -16.46 2.38 1.01
CA PHE A 107 -15.73 2.26 2.28
C PHE A 107 -15.62 0.80 2.73
N ARG A 108 -16.70 0.01 2.58
CA ARG A 108 -16.73 -1.40 2.96
C ARG A 108 -15.70 -2.22 2.21
N LEU A 109 -15.63 -2.08 0.87
CA LEU A 109 -14.67 -2.80 0.05
C LEU A 109 -13.22 -2.39 0.39
N SER A 110 -12.95 -1.08 0.44
CA SER A 110 -11.62 -0.57 0.75
C SER A 110 -11.16 -1.00 2.15
N ASN A 111 -12.06 -0.97 3.14
CA ASN A 111 -11.74 -1.41 4.49
C ASN A 111 -11.48 -2.93 4.56
N SER A 112 -12.32 -3.75 3.92
CA SER A 112 -12.13 -5.20 3.88
C SER A 112 -10.82 -5.58 3.20
N LEU A 113 -10.50 -4.95 2.08
CA LEU A 113 -9.25 -5.15 1.35
C LEU A 113 -8.04 -4.75 2.19
N PHE A 114 -8.10 -3.59 2.84
CA PHE A 114 -7.03 -3.12 3.70
C PHE A 114 -6.80 -4.04 4.91
N LEU A 115 -7.88 -4.48 5.58
CA LEU A 115 -7.76 -5.37 6.74
C LEU A 115 -7.22 -6.74 6.36
N LYS A 116 -7.69 -7.33 5.27
CA LYS A 116 -7.20 -8.62 4.79
C LYS A 116 -5.70 -8.54 4.45
N TYR A 117 -5.32 -7.47 3.75
CA TYR A 117 -3.92 -7.17 3.46
C TYR A 117 -3.09 -7.05 4.74
N LEU A 118 -3.47 -6.16 5.65
CA LEU A 118 -2.67 -5.85 6.83
C LEU A 118 -2.45 -7.08 7.71
N THR A 119 -3.53 -7.82 8.00
CA THR A 119 -3.46 -9.05 8.78
C THR A 119 -2.58 -10.10 8.10
N GLY A 120 -2.79 -10.36 6.82
CA GLY A 120 -1.98 -11.33 6.08
C GLY A 120 -0.50 -10.94 6.01
N PHE A 121 -0.23 -9.65 5.82
CA PHE A 121 1.14 -9.14 5.75
C PHE A 121 1.89 -9.23 7.09
N GLU A 122 1.20 -8.99 8.20
CA GLU A 122 1.76 -9.18 9.54
C GLU A 122 2.18 -10.64 9.80
N TYR A 123 1.35 -11.59 9.37
CA TYR A 123 1.64 -13.01 9.53
C TYR A 123 2.62 -13.59 8.49
N SER A 124 3.01 -12.84 7.48
CA SER A 124 3.89 -13.31 6.40
C SER A 124 5.39 -13.14 6.69
N LEU A 125 5.82 -13.30 7.95
CA LEU A 125 7.20 -13.07 8.41
C LEU A 125 8.25 -13.74 7.51
N GLY A 126 8.09 -15.01 7.19
CA GLY A 126 9.04 -15.78 6.37
C GLY A 126 9.07 -15.40 4.88
N LYS A 127 8.11 -14.59 4.41
CA LYS A 127 8.01 -14.16 3.00
C LYS A 127 8.51 -12.72 2.78
N ARG A 128 8.70 -11.97 3.86
CA ARG A 128 9.16 -10.57 3.81
C ARG A 128 10.67 -10.48 3.76
N ASP A 129 11.17 -9.44 3.15
CA ASP A 129 12.59 -9.08 3.25
C ASP A 129 12.89 -8.66 4.70
N HIS A 130 13.82 -9.37 5.33
CA HIS A 130 14.20 -9.17 6.74
C HIS A 130 14.85 -7.80 7.02
N ARG A 131 15.34 -7.11 6.00
CA ARG A 131 15.91 -5.76 6.11
C ARG A 131 14.84 -4.69 6.32
N ALA A 132 13.59 -4.98 5.91
CA ALA A 132 12.49 -4.04 6.02
C ALA A 132 11.92 -4.05 7.44
N GLN A 133 12.16 -2.99 8.19
CA GLN A 133 11.73 -2.83 9.57
C GLN A 133 10.39 -2.12 9.71
N TYR A 134 9.90 -1.48 8.66
CA TYR A 134 8.67 -0.69 8.68
C TYR A 134 7.81 -0.93 7.46
N LEU A 135 6.51 -0.83 7.70
CA LEU A 135 5.49 -0.63 6.70
C LEU A 135 5.14 0.86 6.67
N ILE A 136 5.18 1.47 5.50
CA ILE A 136 4.94 2.90 5.31
C ILE A 136 3.70 3.12 4.46
N ALA A 137 2.79 3.95 4.95
CA ALA A 137 1.62 4.44 4.22
C ALA A 137 1.80 5.94 3.96
N ASP A 138 1.81 6.32 2.68
CA ASP A 138 1.77 7.71 2.26
C ASP A 138 0.32 8.09 1.92
N ASN A 139 -0.35 8.73 2.87
CA ASN A 139 -1.76 9.10 2.78
C ASN A 139 -1.92 10.45 2.07
N ILE A 140 -1.84 10.44 0.77
CA ILE A 140 -1.97 11.64 -0.07
C ILE A 140 -3.42 12.08 -0.29
N HIS A 141 -4.39 11.18 -0.13
CA HIS A 141 -5.80 11.51 -0.30
C HIS A 141 -6.30 12.41 0.84
N PRO A 142 -6.91 13.58 0.55
CA PRO A 142 -7.37 14.51 1.59
C PRO A 142 -8.32 13.89 2.62
N GLY A 143 -9.17 12.96 2.19
CA GLY A 143 -10.09 12.24 3.08
C GLY A 143 -9.39 11.41 4.17
N LEU A 144 -8.16 10.96 3.92
CA LEU A 144 -7.41 10.17 4.89
C LEU A 144 -6.87 10.99 6.07
N ARG A 145 -6.91 12.31 5.98
CA ARG A 145 -6.49 13.23 7.07
C ARG A 145 -7.58 13.54 8.09
N GLN A 146 -8.78 13.00 7.88
CA GLN A 146 -9.88 13.15 8.84
C GLN A 146 -9.52 12.49 10.19
N ALA A 147 -9.93 13.11 11.29
CA ALA A 147 -9.63 12.63 12.64
C ALA A 147 -10.09 11.17 12.89
N SER A 148 -11.18 10.75 12.28
CA SER A 148 -11.68 9.38 12.35
C SER A 148 -10.71 8.38 11.70
N LEU A 149 -10.13 8.73 10.54
CA LEU A 149 -9.19 7.88 9.84
C LEU A 149 -7.81 7.89 10.48
N ARG A 150 -7.35 9.03 11.02
CA ARG A 150 -6.14 9.07 11.84
C ARG A 150 -6.26 8.14 13.05
N ARG A 151 -7.40 8.16 13.77
CA ARG A 151 -7.68 7.21 14.86
C ARG A 151 -7.74 5.76 14.38
N TYR A 152 -8.30 5.53 13.20
CA TYR A 152 -8.34 4.20 12.59
C TYR A 152 -6.92 3.65 12.35
N PHE A 153 -6.03 4.43 11.74
CA PHE A 153 -4.64 4.05 11.51
C PHE A 153 -3.89 3.82 12.84
N SER A 154 -4.07 4.71 13.83
CA SER A 154 -3.44 4.55 15.16
C SER A 154 -3.86 3.24 15.85
N ARG A 155 -5.14 2.88 15.77
CA ARG A 155 -5.65 1.60 16.32
C ARG A 155 -5.09 0.36 15.62
N ARG A 156 -4.54 0.52 14.42
CA ARG A 156 -3.88 -0.53 13.64
C ARG A 156 -2.35 -0.56 13.84
N GLY A 157 -1.85 0.18 14.80
CA GLY A 157 -0.43 0.22 15.13
C GLY A 157 0.40 1.16 14.26
N PHE A 158 -0.23 1.97 13.42
CA PHE A 158 0.46 3.03 12.72
C PHE A 158 0.63 4.27 13.60
N ARG A 159 1.75 4.95 13.42
CA ARG A 159 1.98 6.29 14.00
C ARG A 159 2.31 7.29 12.90
N MET A 160 1.90 8.52 13.06
CA MET A 160 2.26 9.58 12.13
C MET A 160 3.75 9.87 12.27
N PHE A 161 4.45 9.87 11.16
CA PHE A 161 5.89 10.14 11.08
C PHE A 161 6.16 11.56 10.59
N GLY A 162 5.34 12.06 9.64
CA GLY A 162 5.51 13.40 9.08
C GLY A 162 4.62 13.65 7.88
N ALA A 163 4.93 14.69 7.13
CA ALA A 163 4.28 15.05 5.88
C ALA A 163 5.20 14.71 4.69
N SER A 164 4.69 14.01 3.68
CA SER A 164 5.44 13.70 2.44
C SER A 164 5.31 14.82 1.41
N SER A 165 4.29 15.63 1.52
CA SER A 165 3.99 16.78 0.67
C SER A 165 3.08 17.74 1.42
N PRO A 166 2.80 18.96 0.90
CA PRO A 166 1.86 19.88 1.54
C PRO A 166 0.47 19.26 1.79
N ARG A 167 0.16 18.13 1.17
CA ARG A 167 -1.15 17.48 1.21
C ARG A 167 -1.13 16.03 1.71
N GLY A 168 0.04 15.42 1.95
CA GLY A 168 0.17 14.03 2.37
C GLY A 168 0.61 13.88 3.82
N GLU A 169 0.25 12.76 4.43
CA GLU A 169 0.71 12.32 5.74
C GLU A 169 1.41 10.97 5.61
N VAL A 170 2.62 10.89 6.15
CA VAL A 170 3.37 9.63 6.22
C VAL A 170 3.07 8.96 7.55
N TRP A 171 2.59 7.73 7.46
CA TRP A 171 2.32 6.88 8.59
C TRP A 171 3.21 5.64 8.53
N ILE A 172 3.82 5.30 9.66
CA ILE A 172 4.71 4.15 9.77
C ILE A 172 4.19 3.15 10.80
N LYS A 173 4.35 1.86 10.48
CA LYS A 173 4.06 0.76 11.38
C LYS A 173 5.30 -0.12 11.50
N PRO A 174 5.84 -0.37 12.72
CA PRO A 174 6.92 -1.33 12.90
C PRO A 174 6.48 -2.71 12.42
N LEU A 175 7.38 -3.41 11.75
CA LEU A 175 7.22 -4.81 11.36
C LEU A 175 8.01 -5.67 12.33
N GLU A 176 7.43 -6.80 12.73
CA GLU A 176 8.20 -7.82 13.43
C GLU A 176 9.29 -8.35 12.50
N VAL A 177 10.50 -8.46 13.01
CA VAL A 177 11.66 -8.99 12.30
C VAL A 177 12.03 -10.32 12.96
N LEU A 178 12.17 -11.36 12.14
CA LEU A 178 12.74 -12.61 12.61
C LEU A 178 14.24 -12.36 12.88
N TYR A 179 14.64 -12.27 14.12
CA TYR A 179 16.05 -12.34 14.46
C TYR A 179 16.50 -13.79 14.22
N GLN A 180 17.32 -14.01 13.21
CA GLN A 180 18.05 -15.26 13.08
C GLN A 180 19.15 -15.24 14.15
N PHE A 181 18.96 -16.07 15.20
CA PHE A 181 19.99 -16.36 16.19
C PHE A 181 21.03 -17.29 15.58
#